data_7526e86a98ee48680445cc1050b1d2e2
#
_entry.id   7526e86a98ee48680445cc1050b1d2e2
#
_cell.length_a   1.000
_cell.length_b   1.000
_cell.length_c   1.000
_cell.angle_alpha   90.00
_cell.angle_beta   90.00
_cell.angle_gamma   90.00
#
_symmetry.space_group_name_H-M   'P 1'
#
loop_
_entity.id
_entity.type
_entity.pdbx_description
1 polymer ?
#
loop_
_entity_poly.entity_id
_entity_poly.type
_entity_poly.pdbx_seq_one_letter_code
_entity_poly.pdbx_strand_id
1 'polypeptide(L)'
;MSHSRFGPGHLPAIALASGAGLLLCAVANTLARSTDGYPMGLYWLGVLLIAAPIFYRLTASAATPGERLALVCLLGLALFGVKVLRDAPLFTFSDELVHAFNANQIGDHHHLFEANSILKATPYYPGLEGATSSLMAITGLSSYSAGMIVVGFARLTMMGALYLLFLRVGGSARVAGLAAAIYTCNFNFLFWGAQYSYESLALPLLLLLMMALAEREAVRREAWRAWAVPVVVAITAVLVTHHLTSYATAGILLALSLAYWYVKRSWRPPNPWRFAIFAGILAAAWLLIVASSTIGYLSPVLSGAVKAIFHTLSGEAPPRQLFQKGNPAVGATPFAARAVAVLAIAVLLAGLPFGLREVWRRHRKQPFALIFGLAALAFFATLALRLAPAAWETGNRAGEFLFVGLAFVLSYAVLAAMRRWSSRPRLTRALLTAAISLALIGDAISGWPWDAQLARPLKVSASGKTIVSPPLAVAEWAAHDIARGRFAAPTADANLLLVPGNKAVLAGPYPDVEDILEDPQLGDWQLPLLRRHKLRYVVSDRRPASSDGLRGYYFSTNGSAEGRLPWGVTAKFERVPGAARVYSNGPITVFDLEGRP
;
A
#
# COMPACT_ATOMS: atom_id res chain seq x y z
N MET A 1 -12.27 -41.82 -19.91
CA MET A 1 -11.76 -41.80 -18.53
C MET A 1 -10.50 -41.00 -18.48
N SER A 2 -10.49 -39.75 -18.06
CA SER A 2 -9.27 -38.92 -17.95
C SER A 2 -9.09 -38.46 -16.51
N HIS A 3 -8.40 -39.24 -15.71
CA HIS A 3 -8.02 -38.93 -14.33
C HIS A 3 -6.88 -37.90 -14.18
N SER A 4 -6.51 -37.13 -15.24
CA SER A 4 -5.34 -36.25 -15.21
C SER A 4 -5.62 -34.77 -15.06
N ARG A 5 -6.88 -34.34 -14.79
CA ARG A 5 -7.22 -32.91 -14.74
C ARG A 5 -6.86 -32.18 -13.42
N PHE A 6 -6.52 -32.91 -12.35
CA PHE A 6 -6.28 -32.34 -11.01
C PHE A 6 -4.96 -32.76 -10.35
N GLY A 7 -4.01 -33.26 -11.11
CA GLY A 7 -2.67 -33.51 -10.54
C GLY A 7 -2.00 -32.20 -10.09
N PRO A 8 -1.31 -32.19 -8.92
CA PRO A 8 -0.70 -30.98 -8.37
C PRO A 8 0.45 -30.41 -9.23
N GLY A 9 0.84 -31.11 -10.28
CA GLY A 9 1.89 -30.69 -11.20
C GLY A 9 3.22 -30.43 -10.47
N HIS A 10 3.82 -29.25 -10.72
CA HIS A 10 5.05 -28.82 -10.03
C HIS A 10 4.80 -27.95 -8.79
N LEU A 11 3.53 -27.78 -8.38
CA LEU A 11 3.16 -26.92 -7.26
C LEU A 11 3.90 -27.24 -5.95
N PRO A 12 4.06 -28.53 -5.52
CA PRO A 12 4.77 -28.81 -4.26
C PRO A 12 6.25 -28.39 -4.30
N ALA A 13 6.96 -28.65 -5.39
CA ALA A 13 8.36 -28.26 -5.52
C ALA A 13 8.54 -26.75 -5.57
N ILE A 14 7.62 -26.05 -6.25
CA ILE A 14 7.62 -24.58 -6.33
C ILE A 14 7.25 -23.96 -4.96
N ALA A 15 6.33 -24.58 -4.21
CA ALA A 15 5.99 -24.15 -2.86
C ALA A 15 7.19 -24.28 -1.90
N LEU A 16 7.96 -25.38 -1.99
CA LEU A 16 9.22 -25.53 -1.25
C LEU A 16 10.25 -24.46 -1.62
N ALA A 17 10.42 -24.17 -2.91
CA ALA A 17 11.29 -23.07 -3.36
C ALA A 17 10.83 -21.71 -2.81
N SER A 18 9.51 -21.45 -2.81
CA SER A 18 8.94 -20.23 -2.22
C SER A 18 9.19 -20.17 -0.71
N GLY A 19 9.04 -21.28 0.02
CA GLY A 19 9.38 -21.37 1.45
C GLY A 19 10.85 -21.09 1.73
N ALA A 20 11.76 -21.65 0.92
CA ALA A 20 13.19 -21.34 0.99
C ALA A 20 13.48 -19.86 0.69
N GLY A 21 12.77 -19.27 -0.28
CA GLY A 21 12.84 -17.83 -0.58
C GLY A 21 12.40 -16.96 0.59
N LEU A 22 11.30 -17.31 1.26
CA LEU A 22 10.85 -16.62 2.48
C LEU A 22 11.89 -16.74 3.61
N LEU A 23 12.49 -17.91 3.79
CA LEU A 23 13.56 -18.10 4.77
C LEU A 23 14.76 -17.19 4.49
N LEU A 24 15.20 -17.06 3.23
CA LEU A 24 16.25 -16.12 2.86
C LEU A 24 15.89 -14.66 3.15
N CYS A 25 14.64 -14.26 2.88
CA CYS A 25 14.15 -12.93 3.23
C CYS A 25 14.12 -12.71 4.76
N ALA A 26 13.74 -13.72 5.55
CA ALA A 26 13.78 -13.66 7.01
C ALA A 26 15.21 -13.51 7.53
N VAL A 27 16.16 -14.30 7.02
CA VAL A 27 17.58 -14.19 7.35
C VAL A 27 18.13 -12.82 6.97
N ALA A 28 17.79 -12.30 5.78
CA ALA A 28 18.20 -10.96 5.36
C ALA A 28 17.70 -9.86 6.32
N ASN A 29 16.44 -9.95 6.76
CA ASN A 29 15.87 -9.01 7.74
C ASN A 29 16.53 -9.14 9.12
N THR A 30 16.83 -10.35 9.57
CA THR A 30 17.53 -10.60 10.85
C THR A 30 18.93 -10.01 10.83
N LEU A 31 19.69 -10.26 9.77
CA LEU A 31 21.04 -9.69 9.60
C LEU A 31 20.99 -8.16 9.52
N ALA A 32 20.02 -7.60 8.79
CA ALA A 32 19.86 -6.16 8.67
C ALA A 32 19.51 -5.47 10.00
N ARG A 33 18.88 -6.18 10.95
CA ARG A 33 18.58 -5.68 12.31
C ARG A 33 19.76 -5.78 13.25
N SER A 34 20.60 -6.80 13.11
CA SER A 34 21.67 -7.12 14.05
C SER A 34 23.02 -6.54 13.67
N THR A 35 23.19 -6.10 12.43
CA THR A 35 24.46 -5.59 11.91
C THR A 35 24.28 -4.27 11.16
N ASP A 36 25.36 -3.51 10.98
CA ASP A 36 25.35 -2.33 10.11
C ASP A 36 25.31 -2.71 8.61
N GLY A 37 25.33 -4.02 8.31
CA GLY A 37 25.21 -4.54 6.97
C GLY A 37 23.81 -4.37 6.39
N TYR A 38 23.74 -4.32 5.06
CA TYR A 38 22.47 -4.22 4.33
C TYR A 38 22.40 -5.32 3.27
N PRO A 39 22.02 -6.56 3.64
CA PRO A 39 22.16 -7.75 2.81
C PRO A 39 21.10 -7.83 1.71
N MET A 40 21.01 -6.79 0.86
CA MET A 40 20.03 -6.69 -0.23
C MET A 40 20.17 -7.81 -1.27
N GLY A 41 21.38 -8.32 -1.51
CA GLY A 41 21.58 -9.44 -2.42
C GLY A 41 20.86 -10.70 -1.95
N LEU A 42 20.92 -11.00 -0.66
CA LEU A 42 20.22 -12.14 -0.05
C LEU A 42 18.70 -11.96 -0.11
N TYR A 43 18.23 -10.73 0.18
CA TYR A 43 16.82 -10.38 0.10
C TYR A 43 16.26 -10.59 -1.32
N TRP A 44 16.92 -10.04 -2.35
CA TRP A 44 16.46 -10.18 -3.73
C TRP A 44 16.59 -11.61 -4.24
N LEU A 45 17.61 -12.37 -3.81
CA LEU A 45 17.69 -13.79 -4.10
C LEU A 45 16.48 -14.55 -3.54
N GLY A 46 16.06 -14.23 -2.31
CA GLY A 46 14.84 -14.77 -1.72
C GLY A 46 13.59 -14.46 -2.53
N VAL A 47 13.40 -13.19 -2.94
CA VAL A 47 12.27 -12.77 -3.79
C VAL A 47 12.30 -13.47 -5.16
N LEU A 48 13.48 -13.62 -5.77
CA LEU A 48 13.64 -14.36 -7.03
C LEU A 48 13.31 -15.85 -6.89
N LEU A 49 13.70 -16.46 -5.78
CA LEU A 49 13.41 -17.87 -5.52
C LEU A 49 11.90 -18.12 -5.33
N ILE A 50 11.17 -17.12 -4.83
CA ILE A 50 9.70 -17.14 -4.78
C ILE A 50 9.12 -17.01 -6.19
N ALA A 51 9.53 -16.01 -6.96
CA ALA A 51 8.80 -15.55 -8.13
C ALA A 51 9.22 -16.26 -9.43
N ALA A 52 10.52 -16.45 -9.67
CA ALA A 52 11.03 -16.96 -10.95
C ALA A 52 10.56 -18.38 -11.29
N PRO A 53 10.52 -19.36 -10.36
CA PRO A 53 9.98 -20.69 -10.65
C PRO A 53 8.49 -20.64 -11.05
N ILE A 54 7.71 -19.76 -10.43
CA ILE A 54 6.30 -19.54 -10.75
C ILE A 54 6.17 -18.95 -12.14
N PHE A 55 6.88 -17.86 -12.45
CA PHE A 55 6.87 -17.24 -13.78
C PHE A 55 7.26 -18.25 -14.87
N TYR A 56 8.34 -19.02 -14.65
CA TYR A 56 8.78 -20.04 -15.58
C TYR A 56 7.71 -21.13 -15.79
N ARG A 57 7.04 -21.59 -14.73
CA ARG A 57 6.00 -22.61 -14.82
C ARG A 57 4.75 -22.10 -15.53
N LEU A 58 4.33 -20.86 -15.28
CA LEU A 58 3.17 -20.25 -15.92
C LEU A 58 3.35 -20.07 -17.45
N THR A 59 4.58 -19.95 -17.94
CA THR A 59 4.86 -19.96 -19.38
C THR A 59 4.68 -21.34 -20.02
N ALA A 60 4.70 -22.44 -19.27
CA ALA A 60 4.55 -23.78 -19.82
C ALA A 60 3.14 -24.07 -20.32
N SER A 61 3.02 -24.75 -21.47
CA SER A 61 1.71 -25.20 -22.00
C SER A 61 1.08 -26.29 -21.14
N ALA A 62 1.90 -27.15 -20.54
CA ALA A 62 1.48 -28.30 -19.76
C ALA A 62 0.91 -27.99 -18.38
N ALA A 63 0.97 -26.72 -17.89
CA ALA A 63 0.36 -26.35 -16.62
C ALA A 63 -1.17 -26.33 -16.75
N THR A 64 -1.86 -27.02 -15.83
CA THR A 64 -3.33 -27.08 -15.81
C THR A 64 -3.95 -25.78 -15.33
N PRO A 65 -5.24 -25.50 -15.61
CA PRO A 65 -5.90 -24.31 -15.08
C PRO A 65 -5.88 -24.22 -13.55
N GLY A 66 -6.09 -25.32 -12.83
CA GLY A 66 -6.02 -25.38 -11.37
C GLY A 66 -4.60 -25.12 -10.83
N GLU A 67 -3.57 -25.72 -11.46
CA GLU A 67 -2.18 -25.44 -11.11
C GLU A 67 -1.82 -23.95 -11.30
N ARG A 68 -2.29 -23.32 -12.38
CA ARG A 68 -2.05 -21.88 -12.65
C ARG A 68 -2.69 -21.00 -11.59
N LEU A 69 -3.92 -21.28 -11.22
CA LEU A 69 -4.60 -20.54 -10.14
C LEU A 69 -3.85 -20.71 -8.82
N ALA A 70 -3.49 -21.94 -8.45
CA ALA A 70 -2.74 -22.21 -7.22
C ALA A 70 -1.38 -21.50 -7.19
N LEU A 71 -0.64 -21.50 -8.31
CA LEU A 71 0.65 -20.79 -8.44
C LEU A 71 0.50 -19.27 -8.30
N VAL A 72 -0.54 -18.69 -8.88
CA VAL A 72 -0.85 -17.25 -8.76
C VAL A 72 -1.20 -16.89 -7.31
N CYS A 73 -2.02 -17.70 -6.65
CA CYS A 73 -2.35 -17.51 -5.23
C CYS A 73 -1.11 -17.67 -4.33
N LEU A 74 -0.28 -18.67 -4.58
CA LEU A 74 0.98 -18.87 -3.87
C LEU A 74 1.91 -17.67 -4.04
N LEU A 75 2.06 -17.13 -5.26
CA LEU A 75 2.86 -15.95 -5.53
C LEU A 75 2.39 -14.74 -4.69
N GLY A 76 1.09 -14.47 -4.70
CA GLY A 76 0.50 -13.37 -3.94
C GLY A 76 0.73 -13.47 -2.44
N LEU A 77 0.51 -14.67 -1.87
CA LEU A 77 0.72 -14.94 -0.44
C LEU A 77 2.20 -14.94 -0.05
N ALA A 78 3.09 -15.53 -0.86
CA ALA A 78 4.51 -15.54 -0.55
C ALA A 78 5.11 -14.13 -0.60
N LEU A 79 4.74 -13.30 -1.59
CA LEU A 79 5.16 -11.91 -1.64
C LEU A 79 4.57 -11.07 -0.49
N PHE A 80 3.34 -11.35 -0.05
CA PHE A 80 2.79 -10.77 1.18
C PHE A 80 3.61 -11.19 2.41
N GLY A 81 4.01 -12.46 2.49
CA GLY A 81 4.87 -12.99 3.54
C GLY A 81 6.21 -12.25 3.65
N VAL A 82 6.79 -11.78 2.54
CA VAL A 82 8.02 -10.97 2.56
C VAL A 82 7.84 -9.69 3.39
N LYS A 83 6.69 -8.99 3.23
CA LYS A 83 6.37 -7.80 4.02
C LYS A 83 6.12 -8.15 5.50
N VAL A 84 5.36 -9.22 5.76
CA VAL A 84 5.07 -9.67 7.13
C VAL A 84 6.36 -10.00 7.90
N LEU A 85 7.30 -10.70 7.28
CA LEU A 85 8.60 -11.04 7.89
C LEU A 85 9.45 -9.82 8.24
N ARG A 86 9.29 -8.73 7.49
CA ARG A 86 9.96 -7.47 7.81
C ARG A 86 9.42 -6.83 9.09
N ASP A 87 8.14 -6.89 9.32
CA ASP A 87 7.44 -6.07 10.31
C ASP A 87 6.95 -6.86 11.54
N ALA A 88 7.06 -8.19 11.52
CA ALA A 88 6.64 -9.02 12.65
C ALA A 88 7.43 -8.66 13.94
N PRO A 89 6.79 -8.61 15.12
CA PRO A 89 5.36 -8.89 15.39
C PRO A 89 4.47 -7.64 15.52
N LEU A 90 4.90 -6.47 15.07
CA LEU A 90 4.19 -5.20 15.23
C LEU A 90 4.11 -4.43 13.90
N PHE A 91 3.11 -3.57 13.77
CA PHE A 91 3.05 -2.60 12.68
C PHE A 91 4.19 -1.59 12.79
N THR A 92 4.81 -1.22 11.67
CA THR A 92 5.95 -0.32 11.63
C THR A 92 5.73 0.95 10.81
N PHE A 93 4.67 0.99 10.00
CA PHE A 93 4.34 2.15 9.18
C PHE A 93 3.20 2.96 9.80
N SER A 94 3.27 4.29 9.66
CA SER A 94 2.32 5.21 10.27
C SER A 94 0.87 4.91 9.88
N ASP A 95 0.61 4.63 8.61
CA ASP A 95 -0.76 4.32 8.14
C ASP A 95 -1.29 3.04 8.81
N GLU A 96 -0.45 2.01 8.96
CA GLU A 96 -0.83 0.77 9.63
C GLU A 96 -1.22 1.01 11.09
N LEU A 97 -0.47 1.87 11.78
CA LEU A 97 -0.72 2.20 13.19
C LEU A 97 -2.00 3.03 13.35
N VAL A 98 -2.26 3.96 12.43
CA VAL A 98 -3.51 4.73 12.42
C VAL A 98 -4.73 3.83 12.24
N HIS A 99 -4.67 2.87 11.31
CA HIS A 99 -5.76 1.92 11.08
C HIS A 99 -5.92 0.92 12.24
N ALA A 100 -4.80 0.47 12.82
CA ALA A 100 -4.84 -0.42 13.99
C ALA A 100 -5.44 0.28 15.22
N PHE A 101 -5.14 1.56 15.42
CA PHE A 101 -5.79 2.36 16.46
C PHE A 101 -7.32 2.40 16.26
N ASN A 102 -7.79 2.71 15.05
CA ASN A 102 -9.23 2.70 14.77
C ASN A 102 -9.87 1.33 15.03
N ALA A 103 -9.19 0.23 14.65
CA ALA A 103 -9.70 -1.11 14.92
C ALA A 103 -9.80 -1.42 16.42
N ASN A 104 -8.81 -0.99 17.22
CA ASN A 104 -8.83 -1.10 18.67
C ASN A 104 -9.97 -0.27 19.27
N GLN A 105 -10.16 0.99 18.82
CA GLN A 105 -11.25 1.85 19.30
C GLN A 105 -12.64 1.22 19.04
N ILE A 106 -12.84 0.63 17.86
CA ILE A 106 -14.08 -0.10 17.56
C ILE A 106 -14.26 -1.31 18.51
N GLY A 107 -13.17 -2.05 18.78
CA GLY A 107 -13.19 -3.18 19.71
C GLY A 107 -13.51 -2.78 21.15
N ASP A 108 -12.91 -1.70 21.63
CA ASP A 108 -13.02 -1.23 23.02
C ASP A 108 -14.36 -0.52 23.28
N HIS A 109 -14.85 0.28 22.35
CA HIS A 109 -16.04 1.12 22.53
C HIS A 109 -17.30 0.51 21.89
N HIS A 110 -17.16 -0.52 21.05
CA HIS A 110 -18.27 -1.11 20.28
C HIS A 110 -19.04 -0.11 19.42
N HIS A 111 -18.35 0.92 18.94
CA HIS A 111 -18.91 2.03 18.19
C HIS A 111 -18.06 2.37 16.96
N LEU A 112 -18.70 2.69 15.84
CA LEU A 112 -18.03 3.17 14.62
C LEU A 112 -17.86 4.70 14.65
N PHE A 113 -16.95 5.19 13.81
CA PHE A 113 -16.72 6.61 13.57
C PHE A 113 -16.10 7.38 14.76
N GLU A 114 -15.38 6.67 15.63
CA GLU A 114 -14.58 7.27 16.69
C GLU A 114 -13.50 8.21 16.12
N ALA A 115 -13.30 9.36 16.78
CA ALA A 115 -12.38 10.37 16.26
C ALA A 115 -10.93 9.91 16.30
N ASN A 116 -10.25 9.97 15.16
CA ASN A 116 -8.81 9.79 15.07
C ASN A 116 -8.10 11.15 15.08
N SER A 117 -7.18 11.34 16.04
CA SER A 117 -6.46 12.61 16.20
C SER A 117 -5.37 12.84 15.16
N ILE A 118 -4.86 11.78 14.52
CA ILE A 118 -3.80 11.87 13.50
C ILE A 118 -4.39 11.99 12.11
N LEU A 119 -5.33 11.12 11.74
CA LEU A 119 -5.92 11.11 10.40
C LEU A 119 -7.44 11.12 10.46
N LYS A 120 -8.01 12.33 10.42
CA LYS A 120 -9.44 12.59 10.64
C LYS A 120 -10.39 11.93 9.64
N ALA A 121 -9.90 11.53 8.46
CA ALA A 121 -10.71 10.92 7.41
C ALA A 121 -10.93 9.40 7.61
N THR A 122 -9.97 8.70 8.23
CA THR A 122 -9.97 7.23 8.32
C THR A 122 -11.16 6.62 9.06
N PRO A 123 -11.68 7.20 10.17
CA PRO A 123 -12.81 6.60 10.87
C PRO A 123 -14.08 6.48 10.03
N TYR A 124 -14.23 7.32 9.02
CA TYR A 124 -15.43 7.35 8.17
C TYR A 124 -15.42 6.30 7.05
N TYR A 125 -14.36 5.50 6.96
CA TYR A 125 -14.23 4.39 6.01
C TYR A 125 -13.84 3.11 6.77
N PRO A 126 -14.72 2.60 7.66
CA PRO A 126 -14.38 1.58 8.65
C PRO A 126 -14.35 0.14 8.12
N GLY A 127 -14.34 -0.09 6.80
CA GLY A 127 -14.44 -1.43 6.25
C GLY A 127 -13.31 -2.36 6.66
N LEU A 128 -12.06 -1.88 6.65
CA LEU A 128 -10.90 -2.66 7.09
C LEU A 128 -10.91 -2.87 8.61
N GLU A 129 -11.11 -1.79 9.34
CA GLU A 129 -11.08 -1.78 10.80
C GLU A 129 -12.23 -2.58 11.40
N GLY A 130 -13.43 -2.45 10.83
CA GLY A 130 -14.60 -3.23 11.24
C GLY A 130 -14.43 -4.72 11.00
N ALA A 131 -13.84 -5.12 9.86
CA ALA A 131 -13.51 -6.51 9.59
C ALA A 131 -12.45 -7.05 10.59
N THR A 132 -11.43 -6.23 10.87
CA THR A 132 -10.37 -6.58 11.82
C THR A 132 -10.90 -6.69 13.24
N SER A 133 -11.66 -5.69 13.72
CA SER A 133 -12.25 -5.68 15.05
C SER A 133 -13.23 -6.85 15.25
N SER A 134 -14.01 -7.19 14.22
CA SER A 134 -14.87 -8.38 14.26
C SER A 134 -14.05 -9.67 14.41
N LEU A 135 -12.94 -9.79 13.69
CA LEU A 135 -12.06 -10.95 13.83
C LEU A 135 -11.39 -11.00 15.22
N MET A 136 -10.96 -9.85 15.75
CA MET A 136 -10.44 -9.73 17.13
C MET A 136 -11.47 -10.21 18.14
N ALA A 137 -12.72 -9.76 18.04
CA ALA A 137 -13.80 -10.13 18.96
C ALA A 137 -14.12 -11.63 18.95
N ILE A 138 -14.05 -12.28 17.79
CA ILE A 138 -14.36 -13.72 17.65
C ILE A 138 -13.19 -14.60 18.12
N THR A 139 -11.95 -14.14 17.91
CA THR A 139 -10.74 -14.99 18.07
C THR A 139 -9.89 -14.63 19.29
N GLY A 140 -10.03 -13.44 19.86
CA GLY A 140 -9.13 -12.90 20.88
C GLY A 140 -7.74 -12.51 20.36
N LEU A 141 -7.53 -12.47 19.05
CA LEU A 141 -6.24 -12.07 18.45
C LEU A 141 -5.99 -10.56 18.63
N SER A 142 -4.71 -10.19 18.69
CA SER A 142 -4.32 -8.77 18.65
C SER A 142 -4.70 -8.11 17.31
N SER A 143 -4.80 -6.79 17.29
CA SER A 143 -5.07 -6.02 16.07
C SER A 143 -4.01 -6.27 14.97
N TYR A 144 -2.73 -6.52 15.35
CA TYR A 144 -1.70 -6.93 14.41
C TYR A 144 -2.03 -8.27 13.74
N SER A 145 -2.27 -9.31 14.54
CA SER A 145 -2.52 -10.66 14.01
C SER A 145 -3.81 -10.72 13.19
N ALA A 146 -4.89 -10.14 13.71
CA ALA A 146 -6.18 -10.08 13.02
C ALA A 146 -6.08 -9.26 11.72
N GLY A 147 -5.42 -8.09 11.77
CA GLY A 147 -5.21 -7.23 10.61
C GLY A 147 -4.38 -7.91 9.53
N MET A 148 -3.30 -8.62 9.89
CA MET A 148 -2.49 -9.37 8.92
C MET A 148 -3.26 -10.54 8.29
N ILE A 149 -4.15 -11.21 9.03
CA ILE A 149 -5.04 -12.23 8.49
C ILE A 149 -6.02 -11.62 7.48
N VAL A 150 -6.66 -10.50 7.83
CA VAL A 150 -7.59 -9.79 6.93
C VAL A 150 -6.90 -9.37 5.64
N VAL A 151 -5.71 -8.74 5.71
CA VAL A 151 -4.95 -8.31 4.52
C VAL A 151 -4.44 -9.52 3.73
N GLY A 152 -3.97 -10.58 4.39
CA GLY A 152 -3.55 -11.82 3.73
C GLY A 152 -4.70 -12.50 2.96
N PHE A 153 -5.89 -12.54 3.54
CA PHE A 153 -7.09 -13.05 2.87
C PHE A 153 -7.51 -12.15 1.70
N ALA A 154 -7.47 -10.83 1.88
CA ALA A 154 -7.72 -9.87 0.81
C ALA A 154 -6.72 -10.05 -0.35
N ARG A 155 -5.45 -10.32 -0.06
CA ARG A 155 -4.42 -10.62 -1.06
C ARG A 155 -4.71 -11.89 -1.84
N LEU A 156 -5.12 -12.96 -1.16
CA LEU A 156 -5.53 -14.21 -1.80
C LEU A 156 -6.74 -13.99 -2.71
N THR A 157 -7.74 -13.28 -2.21
CA THR A 157 -8.95 -12.90 -2.96
C THR A 157 -8.60 -12.08 -4.20
N MET A 158 -7.70 -11.11 -4.09
CA MET A 158 -7.22 -10.30 -5.19
C MET A 158 -6.60 -11.14 -6.31
N MET A 159 -5.71 -12.07 -5.97
CA MET A 159 -5.03 -12.91 -6.96
C MET A 159 -6.00 -13.87 -7.63
N GLY A 160 -6.96 -14.42 -6.89
CA GLY A 160 -8.05 -15.24 -7.42
C GLY A 160 -8.96 -14.46 -8.36
N ALA A 161 -9.38 -13.25 -7.94
CA ALA A 161 -10.24 -12.38 -8.75
C ALA A 161 -9.55 -11.93 -10.05
N LEU A 162 -8.26 -11.56 -9.99
CA LEU A 162 -7.47 -11.25 -11.19
C LEU A 162 -7.40 -12.43 -12.15
N TYR A 163 -7.09 -13.62 -11.64
CA TYR A 163 -7.03 -14.83 -12.47
C TYR A 163 -8.37 -15.10 -13.16
N LEU A 164 -9.49 -15.06 -12.43
CA LEU A 164 -10.82 -15.33 -12.97
C LEU A 164 -11.25 -14.23 -13.95
N LEU A 165 -11.01 -12.97 -13.64
CA LEU A 165 -11.27 -11.83 -14.54
C LEU A 165 -10.52 -11.99 -15.86
N PHE A 166 -9.21 -12.26 -15.81
CA PHE A 166 -8.40 -12.44 -17.00
C PHE A 166 -8.73 -13.73 -17.76
N LEU A 167 -9.16 -14.78 -17.07
CA LEU A 167 -9.67 -16.00 -17.70
C LEU A 167 -10.94 -15.69 -18.50
N ARG A 168 -11.85 -14.92 -17.92
CA ARG A 168 -13.12 -14.57 -18.57
C ARG A 168 -12.90 -13.67 -19.78
N VAL A 169 -12.07 -12.64 -19.67
CA VAL A 169 -11.81 -11.68 -20.75
C VAL A 169 -10.90 -12.28 -21.83
N GLY A 170 -9.85 -13.00 -21.43
CA GLY A 170 -8.86 -13.57 -22.35
C GLY A 170 -9.20 -14.95 -22.91
N GLY A 171 -10.19 -15.66 -22.33
CA GLY A 171 -10.61 -17.00 -22.77
C GLY A 171 -9.56 -18.09 -22.61
N SER A 172 -8.46 -17.84 -21.86
CA SER A 172 -7.33 -18.75 -21.75
C SER A 172 -6.72 -18.73 -20.33
N ALA A 173 -6.66 -19.92 -19.71
CA ALA A 173 -6.00 -20.09 -18.41
C ALA A 173 -4.52 -19.68 -18.44
N ARG A 174 -3.87 -19.77 -19.58
CA ARG A 174 -2.47 -19.34 -19.75
C ARG A 174 -2.34 -17.82 -19.74
N VAL A 175 -3.22 -17.12 -20.45
CA VAL A 175 -3.32 -15.65 -20.38
C VAL A 175 -3.62 -15.22 -18.94
N ALA A 176 -4.60 -15.85 -18.30
CA ALA A 176 -5.02 -15.53 -16.93
C ALA A 176 -3.87 -15.68 -15.92
N GLY A 177 -3.18 -16.81 -15.93
CA GLY A 177 -2.06 -17.04 -15.03
C GLY A 177 -0.90 -16.08 -15.25
N LEU A 178 -0.54 -15.82 -16.53
CA LEU A 178 0.53 -14.87 -16.86
C LEU A 178 0.15 -13.45 -16.49
N ALA A 179 -1.07 -12.99 -16.82
CA ALA A 179 -1.51 -11.64 -16.51
C ALA A 179 -1.59 -11.40 -14.99
N ALA A 180 -2.16 -12.33 -14.22
CA ALA A 180 -2.22 -12.22 -12.77
C ALA A 180 -0.82 -12.22 -12.13
N ALA A 181 0.11 -13.04 -12.67
CA ALA A 181 1.50 -13.02 -12.20
C ALA A 181 2.23 -11.73 -12.60
N ILE A 182 2.06 -11.21 -13.81
CA ILE A 182 2.64 -9.94 -14.23
C ILE A 182 2.07 -8.77 -13.39
N TYR A 183 0.83 -8.84 -12.92
CA TYR A 183 0.27 -7.82 -12.04
C TYR A 183 1.09 -7.67 -10.74
N THR A 184 1.76 -8.71 -10.26
CA THR A 184 2.66 -8.60 -9.09
C THR A 184 3.89 -7.74 -9.33
N CYS A 185 4.19 -7.40 -10.59
CA CYS A 185 5.22 -6.42 -10.95
C CYS A 185 4.76 -4.97 -10.76
N ASN A 186 3.52 -4.71 -10.32
CA ASN A 186 3.09 -3.38 -9.94
C ASN A 186 3.97 -2.86 -8.80
N PHE A 187 4.45 -1.61 -8.92
CA PHE A 187 5.37 -1.00 -7.95
C PHE A 187 4.81 -0.88 -6.52
N ASN A 188 3.47 -0.91 -6.35
CA ASN A 188 2.82 -0.91 -5.04
C ASN A 188 2.58 -2.32 -4.47
N PHE A 189 2.71 -3.37 -5.29
CA PHE A 189 2.28 -4.71 -4.92
C PHE A 189 3.02 -5.28 -3.70
N LEU A 190 4.35 -5.19 -3.68
CA LEU A 190 5.17 -5.83 -2.65
C LEU A 190 5.06 -5.13 -1.30
N PHE A 191 4.83 -3.82 -1.29
CA PHE A 191 4.88 -3.00 -0.09
C PHE A 191 3.58 -2.25 0.21
N TRP A 192 3.22 -1.24 -0.58
CA TRP A 192 2.06 -0.38 -0.29
C TRP A 192 0.75 -1.15 -0.21
N GLY A 193 0.46 -1.98 -1.20
CA GLY A 193 -0.73 -2.83 -1.21
C GLY A 193 -0.65 -4.03 -0.26
N ALA A 194 0.44 -4.21 0.51
CA ALA A 194 0.61 -5.24 1.53
C ALA A 194 0.55 -4.70 2.96
N GLN A 195 0.43 -3.37 3.13
CA GLN A 195 0.26 -2.73 4.43
C GLN A 195 -1.13 -3.00 5.01
N TYR A 196 -1.25 -2.89 6.31
CA TYR A 196 -2.52 -2.82 7.00
C TYR A 196 -3.12 -1.42 6.78
N SER A 197 -3.70 -1.22 5.60
CA SER A 197 -4.35 0.02 5.19
C SER A 197 -5.62 -0.29 4.41
N TYR A 198 -6.56 0.62 4.41
CA TYR A 198 -7.88 0.40 3.78
C TYR A 198 -7.79 0.11 2.28
N GLU A 199 -6.78 0.61 1.56
CA GLU A 199 -6.55 0.34 0.15
C GLU A 199 -6.24 -1.15 -0.11
N SER A 200 -5.54 -1.80 0.84
CA SER A 200 -5.20 -3.24 0.76
C SER A 200 -6.41 -4.17 0.82
N LEU A 201 -7.56 -3.69 1.31
CA LEU A 201 -8.84 -4.39 1.24
C LEU A 201 -9.71 -3.89 0.09
N ALA A 202 -9.74 -2.57 -0.17
CA ALA A 202 -10.62 -1.97 -1.16
C ALA A 202 -10.28 -2.37 -2.60
N LEU A 203 -8.99 -2.49 -2.95
CA LEU A 203 -8.57 -2.91 -4.29
C LEU A 203 -8.97 -4.36 -4.61
N PRO A 204 -8.74 -5.36 -3.73
CA PRO A 204 -9.32 -6.69 -3.90
C PRO A 204 -10.84 -6.72 -4.12
N LEU A 205 -11.59 -5.90 -3.37
CA LEU A 205 -13.03 -5.76 -3.53
C LEU A 205 -13.43 -5.17 -4.90
N LEU A 206 -12.69 -4.17 -5.39
CA LEU A 206 -12.87 -3.63 -6.74
C LEU A 206 -12.60 -4.71 -7.81
N LEU A 207 -11.57 -5.53 -7.64
CA LEU A 207 -11.26 -6.61 -8.58
C LEU A 207 -12.33 -7.73 -8.55
N LEU A 208 -12.91 -8.02 -7.40
CA LEU A 208 -14.10 -8.88 -7.29
C LEU A 208 -15.30 -8.28 -8.03
N LEU A 209 -15.51 -6.98 -7.90
CA LEU A 209 -16.54 -6.26 -8.66
C LEU A 209 -16.32 -6.40 -10.17
N MET A 210 -15.09 -6.17 -10.64
CA MET A 210 -14.76 -6.30 -12.07
C MET A 210 -14.94 -7.74 -12.57
N MET A 211 -14.56 -8.72 -11.75
CA MET A 211 -14.80 -10.15 -12.03
C MET A 211 -16.32 -10.44 -12.11
N ALA A 212 -17.10 -9.97 -11.14
CA ALA A 212 -18.55 -10.19 -11.14
C ALA A 212 -19.24 -9.57 -12.36
N LEU A 213 -18.78 -8.40 -12.82
CA LEU A 213 -19.27 -7.78 -14.06
C LEU A 213 -18.91 -8.59 -15.31
N ALA A 214 -17.68 -9.13 -15.36
CA ALA A 214 -17.25 -9.98 -16.47
C ALA A 214 -18.03 -11.31 -16.50
N GLU A 215 -18.30 -11.91 -15.35
CA GLU A 215 -19.18 -13.09 -15.25
C GLU A 215 -20.60 -12.78 -15.67
N ARG A 216 -21.15 -11.65 -15.24
CA ARG A 216 -22.50 -11.20 -15.62
C ARG A 216 -22.65 -11.02 -17.13
N GLU A 217 -21.60 -10.58 -17.84
CA GLU A 217 -21.64 -10.50 -19.31
C GLU A 217 -21.75 -11.88 -19.98
N ALA A 218 -21.18 -12.90 -19.36
CA ALA A 218 -21.05 -14.24 -19.95
C ALA A 218 -22.25 -15.16 -19.69
N VAL A 219 -23.07 -14.86 -18.67
CA VAL A 219 -24.25 -15.69 -18.33
C VAL A 219 -25.48 -15.33 -19.18
N ARG A 220 -26.47 -16.24 -19.20
CA ARG A 220 -27.73 -15.99 -19.85
C ARG A 220 -28.46 -14.81 -19.21
N ARG A 221 -29.31 -14.15 -20.00
CA ARG A 221 -30.05 -12.94 -19.62
C ARG A 221 -30.87 -13.11 -18.34
N GLU A 222 -31.41 -14.29 -18.12
CA GLU A 222 -32.21 -14.64 -16.93
C GLU A 222 -31.39 -14.57 -15.65
N ALA A 223 -30.10 -14.91 -15.71
CA ALA A 223 -29.20 -14.89 -14.58
C ALA A 223 -28.61 -13.51 -14.25
N TRP A 224 -28.82 -12.48 -15.09
CA TRP A 224 -28.25 -11.13 -14.86
C TRP A 224 -28.71 -10.48 -13.56
N ARG A 225 -29.94 -10.78 -13.12
CA ARG A 225 -30.47 -10.26 -11.84
C ARG A 225 -29.74 -10.86 -10.65
N ALA A 226 -29.44 -12.15 -10.69
CA ALA A 226 -28.66 -12.81 -9.63
C ALA A 226 -27.26 -12.21 -9.50
N TRP A 227 -26.59 -11.90 -10.62
CA TRP A 227 -25.27 -11.25 -10.61
C TRP A 227 -25.31 -9.75 -10.25
N ALA A 228 -26.49 -9.11 -10.23
CA ALA A 228 -26.60 -7.73 -9.77
C ALA A 228 -26.35 -7.60 -8.26
N VAL A 229 -26.73 -8.60 -7.47
CA VAL A 229 -26.54 -8.60 -6.00
C VAL A 229 -25.05 -8.53 -5.63
N PRO A 230 -24.18 -9.45 -6.06
CA PRO A 230 -22.75 -9.35 -5.75
C PRO A 230 -22.11 -8.07 -6.28
N VAL A 231 -22.57 -7.52 -7.41
CA VAL A 231 -22.08 -6.22 -7.92
C VAL A 231 -22.43 -5.09 -6.96
N VAL A 232 -23.67 -4.99 -6.50
CA VAL A 232 -24.11 -3.96 -5.54
C VAL A 232 -23.39 -4.11 -4.21
N VAL A 233 -23.27 -5.33 -3.68
CA VAL A 233 -22.55 -5.62 -2.44
C VAL A 233 -21.09 -5.19 -2.56
N ALA A 234 -20.42 -5.52 -3.67
CA ALA A 234 -19.02 -5.14 -3.88
C ALA A 234 -18.84 -3.61 -3.99
N ILE A 235 -19.75 -2.88 -4.68
CA ILE A 235 -19.73 -1.42 -4.74
C ILE A 235 -19.85 -0.83 -3.33
N THR A 236 -20.81 -1.32 -2.53
CA THR A 236 -21.01 -0.82 -1.16
C THR A 236 -19.83 -1.16 -0.26
N ALA A 237 -19.27 -2.36 -0.37
CA ALA A 237 -18.09 -2.77 0.39
C ALA A 237 -16.86 -1.90 0.06
N VAL A 238 -16.60 -1.60 -1.21
CA VAL A 238 -15.53 -0.65 -1.62
C VAL A 238 -15.77 0.72 -1.03
N LEU A 239 -17.01 1.21 -1.09
CA LEU A 239 -17.38 2.53 -0.59
C LEU A 239 -17.05 2.71 0.89
N VAL A 240 -17.49 1.77 1.73
CA VAL A 240 -17.27 1.86 3.18
C VAL A 240 -15.83 1.53 3.59
N THR A 241 -15.01 1.07 2.64
CA THR A 241 -13.61 0.71 2.91
C THR A 241 -12.64 1.83 2.55
N HIS A 242 -12.77 2.49 1.39
CA HIS A 242 -11.76 3.47 0.95
C HIS A 242 -12.33 4.54 0.01
N HIS A 243 -12.14 5.81 0.39
CA HIS A 243 -12.66 6.94 -0.38
C HIS A 243 -12.12 7.00 -1.82
N LEU A 244 -10.79 6.93 -2.03
CA LEU A 244 -10.21 7.03 -3.37
C LEU A 244 -10.62 5.88 -4.27
N THR A 245 -10.65 4.64 -3.75
CA THR A 245 -11.11 3.47 -4.51
C THR A 245 -12.59 3.56 -4.85
N SER A 246 -13.43 4.18 -4.02
CA SER A 246 -14.85 4.37 -4.33
C SER A 246 -15.06 5.34 -5.49
N TYR A 247 -14.31 6.46 -5.54
CA TYR A 247 -14.36 7.38 -6.69
C TYR A 247 -13.77 6.75 -7.95
N ALA A 248 -12.65 6.02 -7.83
CA ALA A 248 -12.07 5.26 -8.93
C ALA A 248 -13.05 4.21 -9.46
N THR A 249 -13.80 3.55 -8.58
CA THR A 249 -14.84 2.57 -8.96
C THR A 249 -15.92 3.21 -9.82
N ALA A 250 -16.46 4.37 -9.43
CA ALA A 250 -17.44 5.08 -10.22
C ALA A 250 -16.88 5.48 -11.60
N GLY A 251 -15.64 5.98 -11.64
CA GLY A 251 -14.94 6.32 -12.90
C GLY A 251 -14.68 5.11 -13.81
N ILE A 252 -14.23 3.99 -13.25
CA ILE A 252 -13.99 2.74 -14.00
C ILE A 252 -15.30 2.18 -14.55
N LEU A 253 -16.38 2.17 -13.76
CA LEU A 253 -17.70 1.73 -14.21
C LEU A 253 -18.25 2.63 -15.33
N LEU A 254 -18.05 3.93 -15.24
CA LEU A 254 -18.42 4.89 -16.29
C LEU A 254 -17.60 4.62 -17.57
N ALA A 255 -16.29 4.50 -17.46
CA ALA A 255 -15.41 4.19 -18.58
C ALA A 255 -15.80 2.85 -19.25
N LEU A 256 -16.08 1.83 -18.45
CA LEU A 256 -16.54 0.53 -18.94
C LEU A 256 -17.90 0.67 -19.65
N SER A 257 -18.82 1.49 -19.12
CA SER A 257 -20.12 1.75 -19.73
C SER A 257 -20.01 2.42 -21.09
N LEU A 258 -19.10 3.38 -21.22
CA LEU A 258 -18.76 4.04 -22.48
C LEU A 258 -18.12 3.06 -23.48
N ALA A 259 -17.23 2.18 -23.00
CA ALA A 259 -16.64 1.13 -23.83
C ALA A 259 -17.70 0.13 -24.34
N TYR A 260 -18.64 -0.25 -23.48
CA TYR A 260 -19.79 -1.06 -23.90
C TYR A 260 -20.64 -0.36 -24.97
N TRP A 261 -20.98 0.91 -24.75
CA TRP A 261 -21.70 1.69 -25.73
C TRP A 261 -20.93 1.79 -27.06
N TYR A 262 -19.64 2.08 -26.99
CA TYR A 262 -18.80 2.19 -28.18
C TYR A 262 -18.75 0.88 -28.98
N VAL A 263 -18.52 -0.25 -28.31
CA VAL A 263 -18.33 -1.57 -28.94
C VAL A 263 -19.67 -2.20 -29.36
N LYS A 264 -20.69 -2.15 -28.51
CA LYS A 264 -21.97 -2.83 -28.70
C LYS A 264 -23.09 -1.91 -29.22
N ARG A 265 -22.83 -0.59 -29.30
CA ARG A 265 -23.80 0.45 -29.67
C ARG A 265 -25.09 0.36 -28.86
N SER A 266 -25.02 -0.02 -27.59
CA SER A 266 -26.17 -0.26 -26.74
C SER A 266 -25.95 0.13 -25.29
N TRP A 267 -26.94 0.79 -24.70
CA TRP A 267 -27.03 1.06 -23.27
C TRP A 267 -27.80 -0.01 -22.47
N ARG A 268 -28.33 -1.02 -23.18
CA ARG A 268 -29.09 -2.12 -22.55
C ARG A 268 -28.10 -3.05 -21.80
N PRO A 269 -28.59 -3.78 -20.77
CA PRO A 269 -27.76 -4.80 -20.12
C PRO A 269 -27.15 -5.76 -21.16
N PRO A 270 -25.90 -6.21 -20.94
CA PRO A 270 -25.10 -6.15 -19.72
C PRO A 270 -24.34 -4.83 -19.44
N ASN A 271 -24.54 -3.75 -20.22
CA ASN A 271 -23.90 -2.46 -20.00
C ASN A 271 -24.04 -2.01 -18.51
N PRO A 272 -22.95 -1.68 -17.80
CA PRO A 272 -22.97 -1.40 -16.38
C PRO A 272 -23.34 0.04 -15.98
N TRP A 273 -23.84 0.90 -16.89
CA TRP A 273 -24.10 2.32 -16.65
C TRP A 273 -24.94 2.61 -15.40
N ARG A 274 -25.93 1.74 -15.09
CA ARG A 274 -26.75 1.88 -13.88
C ARG A 274 -25.94 1.71 -12.61
N PHE A 275 -24.97 0.80 -12.62
CA PHE A 275 -24.03 0.61 -11.51
C PHE A 275 -23.05 1.76 -11.41
N ALA A 276 -22.65 2.38 -12.53
CA ALA A 276 -21.83 3.58 -12.53
C ALA A 276 -22.55 4.76 -11.84
N ILE A 277 -23.82 4.99 -12.21
CA ILE A 277 -24.65 6.02 -11.55
C ILE A 277 -24.85 5.70 -10.07
N PHE A 278 -25.20 4.45 -9.74
CA PHE A 278 -25.36 4.02 -8.35
C PHE A 278 -24.09 4.26 -7.53
N ALA A 279 -22.94 3.84 -8.03
CA ALA A 279 -21.65 4.06 -7.35
C ALA A 279 -21.33 5.55 -7.18
N GLY A 280 -21.58 6.37 -8.21
CA GLY A 280 -21.36 7.82 -8.16
C GLY A 280 -22.26 8.53 -7.15
N ILE A 281 -23.56 8.24 -7.16
CA ILE A 281 -24.53 8.81 -6.21
C ILE A 281 -24.18 8.37 -4.79
N LEU A 282 -23.90 7.08 -4.58
CA LEU A 282 -23.59 6.54 -3.26
C LEU A 282 -22.28 7.12 -2.71
N ALA A 283 -21.24 7.27 -3.54
CA ALA A 283 -19.98 7.89 -3.16
C ALA A 283 -20.15 9.39 -2.81
N ALA A 284 -20.92 10.12 -3.59
CA ALA A 284 -21.23 11.52 -3.31
C ALA A 284 -22.06 11.68 -2.03
N ALA A 285 -23.09 10.87 -1.85
CA ALA A 285 -23.91 10.89 -0.63
C ALA A 285 -23.10 10.56 0.62
N TRP A 286 -22.23 9.53 0.56
CA TRP A 286 -21.35 9.18 1.67
C TRP A 286 -20.39 10.30 2.02
N LEU A 287 -19.75 10.91 1.01
CA LEU A 287 -18.85 12.04 1.20
C LEU A 287 -19.53 13.23 1.85
N LEU A 288 -20.75 13.57 1.41
CA LEU A 288 -21.45 14.77 1.89
C LEU A 288 -22.11 14.58 3.27
N ILE A 289 -22.63 13.36 3.54
CA ILE A 289 -23.45 13.10 4.74
C ILE A 289 -22.62 12.50 5.86
N VAL A 290 -21.75 11.52 5.55
CA VAL A 290 -21.00 10.75 6.55
C VAL A 290 -19.57 11.24 6.69
N ALA A 291 -18.88 11.43 5.58
CA ALA A 291 -17.43 11.65 5.55
C ALA A 291 -17.05 13.08 5.10
N SER A 292 -17.82 14.09 5.46
CA SER A 292 -17.61 15.47 5.02
C SER A 292 -16.22 16.04 5.38
N SER A 293 -15.61 15.59 6.49
CA SER A 293 -14.23 15.95 6.86
C SER A 293 -13.18 15.49 5.83
N THR A 294 -13.49 14.50 5.00
CA THR A 294 -12.63 14.02 3.91
C THR A 294 -12.44 15.08 2.82
N ILE A 295 -13.40 16.01 2.64
CA ILE A 295 -13.27 17.11 1.69
C ILE A 295 -12.09 18.01 2.08
N GLY A 296 -11.98 18.38 3.36
CA GLY A 296 -10.86 19.17 3.87
C GLY A 296 -9.51 18.45 3.76
N TYR A 297 -9.51 17.13 3.86
CA TYR A 297 -8.31 16.29 3.68
C TYR A 297 -7.88 16.18 2.21
N LEU A 298 -8.83 15.94 1.29
CA LEU A 298 -8.52 15.69 -0.13
C LEU A 298 -8.29 16.99 -0.93
N SER A 299 -8.95 18.08 -0.59
CA SER A 299 -8.89 19.33 -1.36
C SER A 299 -7.46 19.88 -1.51
N PRO A 300 -6.62 19.95 -0.46
CA PRO A 300 -5.22 20.38 -0.61
C PRO A 300 -4.39 19.44 -1.47
N VAL A 301 -4.62 18.12 -1.36
CA VAL A 301 -3.89 17.10 -2.13
C VAL A 301 -4.19 17.23 -3.62
N LEU A 302 -5.47 17.32 -3.98
CA LEU A 302 -5.89 17.42 -5.39
C LEU A 302 -5.51 18.77 -5.99
N SER A 303 -5.73 19.88 -5.28
CA SER A 303 -5.36 21.22 -5.77
C SER A 303 -3.85 21.37 -5.88
N GLY A 304 -3.09 20.84 -4.93
CA GLY A 304 -1.63 20.80 -4.95
C GLY A 304 -1.10 19.99 -6.13
N ALA A 305 -1.69 18.83 -6.42
CA ALA A 305 -1.31 17.99 -7.55
C ALA A 305 -1.55 18.71 -8.88
N VAL A 306 -2.73 19.34 -9.07
CA VAL A 306 -3.04 20.10 -10.28
C VAL A 306 -2.08 21.27 -10.47
N LYS A 307 -1.84 22.07 -9.42
CA LYS A 307 -0.86 23.18 -9.48
C LYS A 307 0.54 22.69 -9.81
N ALA A 308 1.01 21.62 -9.17
CA ALA A 308 2.34 21.08 -9.43
C ALA A 308 2.51 20.57 -10.87
N ILE A 309 1.49 19.96 -11.46
CA ILE A 309 1.50 19.56 -12.88
C ILE A 309 1.64 20.79 -13.76
N PHE A 310 0.84 21.83 -13.53
CA PHE A 310 0.92 23.08 -14.29
C PHE A 310 2.29 23.73 -14.19
N HIS A 311 2.82 23.93 -12.98
CA HIS A 311 4.15 24.55 -12.78
C HIS A 311 5.30 23.72 -13.37
N THR A 312 5.18 22.38 -13.36
CA THR A 312 6.18 21.51 -14.00
C THR A 312 6.11 21.60 -15.52
N LEU A 313 4.91 21.66 -16.11
CA LEU A 313 4.73 21.78 -17.57
C LEU A 313 5.08 23.17 -18.10
N SER A 314 4.84 24.23 -17.32
CA SER A 314 5.24 25.61 -17.66
C SER A 314 6.73 25.88 -17.45
N GLY A 315 7.49 24.95 -16.85
CA GLY A 315 8.90 25.12 -16.54
C GLY A 315 9.17 26.03 -15.32
N GLU A 316 8.14 26.43 -14.58
CA GLU A 316 8.25 27.28 -13.39
C GLU A 316 8.79 26.53 -12.16
N ALA A 317 8.64 25.21 -12.14
CA ALA A 317 9.17 24.35 -11.08
C ALA A 317 10.03 23.23 -11.67
N PRO A 318 11.19 22.91 -11.08
CA PRO A 318 12.00 21.79 -11.53
C PRO A 318 11.26 20.47 -11.32
N PRO A 319 11.40 19.50 -12.24
CA PRO A 319 10.83 18.19 -12.05
C PRO A 319 11.44 17.50 -10.82
N ARG A 320 10.62 16.69 -10.14
CA ARG A 320 11.10 15.88 -9.03
C ARG A 320 12.24 14.97 -9.49
N GLN A 321 13.35 15.03 -8.78
CA GLN A 321 14.47 14.14 -9.06
C GLN A 321 14.08 12.69 -8.66
N LEU A 322 14.09 11.82 -9.66
CA LEU A 322 13.92 10.38 -9.42
C LEU A 322 15.15 9.87 -8.64
N PHE A 323 14.91 9.02 -7.65
CA PHE A 323 15.97 8.45 -6.79
C PHE A 323 16.77 9.49 -5.99
N GLN A 324 16.11 10.61 -5.66
CA GLN A 324 16.70 11.62 -4.80
C GLN A 324 17.25 10.99 -3.52
N LYS A 325 18.30 11.59 -2.96
CA LYS A 325 18.80 11.21 -1.65
C LYS A 325 17.62 11.16 -0.69
N GLY A 326 17.30 9.98 -0.21
CA GLY A 326 16.48 9.84 0.97
C GLY A 326 17.13 10.63 2.12
N ASN A 327 16.64 10.46 3.32
CA ASN A 327 17.27 11.05 4.48
C ASN A 327 18.80 10.89 4.41
N PRO A 328 19.59 11.95 4.65
CA PRO A 328 21.06 11.92 4.64
C PRO A 328 21.65 10.77 5.45
N ALA A 329 20.98 10.35 6.53
CA ALA A 329 21.39 9.21 7.36
C ALA A 329 21.35 7.85 6.66
N VAL A 330 20.69 7.73 5.51
CA VAL A 330 20.45 6.44 4.83
C VAL A 330 21.20 6.30 3.51
N GLY A 331 21.65 7.42 2.94
CA GLY A 331 22.35 7.45 1.66
C GLY A 331 21.42 7.38 0.43
N ALA A 332 22.00 7.62 -0.75
CA ALA A 332 21.29 7.59 -2.02
C ALA A 332 21.02 6.14 -2.47
N THR A 333 19.93 5.91 -3.20
CA THR A 333 19.68 4.64 -3.88
C THR A 333 20.88 4.24 -4.73
N PRO A 334 21.46 3.02 -4.56
CA PRO A 334 22.64 2.59 -5.31
C PRO A 334 22.42 2.63 -6.83
N PHE A 335 23.48 2.90 -7.59
CA PHE A 335 23.41 2.98 -9.06
C PHE A 335 22.80 1.71 -9.67
N ALA A 336 23.22 0.53 -9.21
CA ALA A 336 22.69 -0.74 -9.71
C ALA A 336 21.18 -0.87 -9.51
N ALA A 337 20.66 -0.44 -8.35
CA ALA A 337 19.22 -0.45 -8.09
C ALA A 337 18.46 0.53 -8.99
N ARG A 338 19.01 1.72 -9.24
CA ARG A 338 18.45 2.70 -10.18
C ARG A 338 18.43 2.16 -11.62
N ALA A 339 19.51 1.52 -12.04
CA ALA A 339 19.59 0.90 -13.36
C ALA A 339 18.56 -0.21 -13.54
N VAL A 340 18.38 -1.08 -12.53
CA VAL A 340 17.36 -2.13 -12.54
C VAL A 340 15.95 -1.55 -12.64
N ALA A 341 15.63 -0.49 -11.91
CA ALA A 341 14.33 0.17 -11.97
C ALA A 341 14.05 0.79 -13.37
N VAL A 342 15.04 1.43 -13.98
CA VAL A 342 14.91 1.99 -15.34
C VAL A 342 14.75 0.88 -16.38
N LEU A 343 15.54 -0.19 -16.29
CA LEU A 343 15.44 -1.35 -17.18
C LEU A 343 14.08 -2.06 -17.06
N ALA A 344 13.49 -2.12 -15.87
CA ALA A 344 12.15 -2.65 -15.68
C ALA A 344 11.11 -1.88 -16.50
N ILE A 345 11.11 -0.55 -16.40
CA ILE A 345 10.22 0.31 -17.19
C ILE A 345 10.45 0.10 -18.70
N ALA A 346 11.70 0.00 -19.12
CA ALA A 346 12.05 -0.25 -20.53
C ALA A 346 11.50 -1.61 -21.02
N VAL A 347 11.55 -2.65 -20.20
CA VAL A 347 10.99 -3.98 -20.52
C VAL A 347 9.45 -3.91 -20.65
N LEU A 348 8.76 -3.22 -19.73
CA LEU A 348 7.32 -3.03 -19.82
C LEU A 348 6.93 -2.26 -21.08
N LEU A 349 7.65 -1.18 -21.36
CA LEU A 349 7.41 -0.34 -22.55
C LEU A 349 7.70 -1.10 -23.86
N ALA A 350 8.77 -1.90 -23.92
CA ALA A 350 9.09 -2.72 -25.08
C ALA A 350 8.02 -3.80 -25.35
N GLY A 351 7.41 -4.36 -24.31
CA GLY A 351 6.33 -5.35 -24.46
C GLY A 351 5.00 -4.75 -24.92
N LEU A 352 4.74 -3.48 -24.61
CA LEU A 352 3.46 -2.82 -24.81
C LEU A 352 2.92 -2.90 -26.25
N PRO A 353 3.66 -2.49 -27.31
CA PRO A 353 3.13 -2.47 -28.68
C PRO A 353 2.79 -3.87 -29.18
N PHE A 354 3.56 -4.89 -28.81
CA PHE A 354 3.29 -6.25 -29.19
C PHE A 354 2.04 -6.80 -28.51
N GLY A 355 1.88 -6.51 -27.24
CA GLY A 355 0.69 -6.89 -26.47
C GLY A 355 -0.57 -6.19 -26.99
N LEU A 356 -0.53 -4.87 -27.20
CA LEU A 356 -1.65 -4.09 -27.74
C LEU A 356 -2.08 -4.60 -29.11
N ARG A 357 -1.13 -4.89 -30.02
CA ARG A 357 -1.42 -5.46 -31.34
C ARG A 357 -2.17 -6.79 -31.22
N GLU A 358 -1.73 -7.70 -30.34
CA GLU A 358 -2.38 -9.00 -30.16
C GLU A 358 -3.76 -8.88 -29.51
N VAL A 359 -3.92 -8.02 -28.51
CA VAL A 359 -5.21 -7.73 -27.87
C VAL A 359 -6.18 -7.12 -28.87
N TRP A 360 -5.75 -6.12 -29.64
CA TRP A 360 -6.56 -5.50 -30.68
C TRP A 360 -7.03 -6.51 -31.73
N ARG A 361 -6.12 -7.36 -32.23
CA ARG A 361 -6.48 -8.38 -33.24
C ARG A 361 -7.50 -9.39 -32.75
N ARG A 362 -7.46 -9.76 -31.45
CA ARG A 362 -8.26 -10.85 -30.89
C ARG A 362 -9.52 -10.36 -30.18
N HIS A 363 -9.44 -9.19 -29.52
CA HIS A 363 -10.43 -8.76 -28.53
C HIS A 363 -11.00 -7.36 -28.77
N ARG A 364 -10.76 -6.72 -29.93
CA ARG A 364 -11.25 -5.35 -30.22
C ARG A 364 -12.78 -5.16 -30.08
N LYS A 365 -13.55 -6.24 -30.10
CA LYS A 365 -15.02 -6.23 -29.93
C LYS A 365 -15.46 -6.53 -28.48
N GLN A 366 -14.52 -6.56 -27.55
CA GLN A 366 -14.81 -6.81 -26.14
C GLN A 366 -14.56 -5.52 -25.32
N PRO A 367 -15.57 -5.00 -24.59
CA PRO A 367 -15.43 -3.76 -23.82
C PRO A 367 -14.32 -3.80 -22.78
N PHE A 368 -14.20 -4.89 -22.01
CA PHE A 368 -13.13 -5.06 -21.04
C PHE A 368 -11.73 -4.99 -21.66
N ALA A 369 -11.53 -5.65 -22.80
CA ALA A 369 -10.23 -5.65 -23.46
C ALA A 369 -9.86 -4.25 -24.01
N LEU A 370 -10.85 -3.47 -24.45
CA LEU A 370 -10.65 -2.07 -24.84
C LEU A 370 -10.19 -1.23 -23.63
N ILE A 371 -10.87 -1.35 -22.49
CA ILE A 371 -10.50 -0.64 -21.25
C ILE A 371 -9.11 -1.07 -20.78
N PHE A 372 -8.78 -2.35 -20.82
CA PHE A 372 -7.44 -2.83 -20.47
C PHE A 372 -6.35 -2.28 -21.40
N GLY A 373 -6.63 -2.17 -22.70
CA GLY A 373 -5.73 -1.54 -23.66
C GLY A 373 -5.50 -0.05 -23.37
N LEU A 374 -6.57 0.69 -23.07
CA LEU A 374 -6.49 2.11 -22.70
C LEU A 374 -5.77 2.29 -21.35
N ALA A 375 -6.06 1.46 -20.36
CA ALA A 375 -5.38 1.48 -19.07
C ALA A 375 -3.87 1.19 -19.21
N ALA A 376 -3.50 0.24 -20.09
CA ALA A 376 -2.09 -0.06 -20.38
C ALA A 376 -1.33 1.14 -20.95
N LEU A 377 -1.96 1.94 -21.81
CA LEU A 377 -1.40 3.18 -22.32
C LEU A 377 -1.35 4.27 -21.24
N ALA A 378 -2.44 4.44 -20.48
CA ALA A 378 -2.54 5.45 -19.45
C ALA A 378 -1.56 5.21 -18.27
N PHE A 379 -1.14 3.96 -18.03
CA PHE A 379 -0.15 3.66 -17.01
C PHE A 379 1.15 4.46 -17.19
N PHE A 380 1.66 4.57 -18.40
CA PHE A 380 2.88 5.33 -18.66
C PHE A 380 2.69 6.84 -18.44
N ALA A 381 1.48 7.36 -18.61
CA ALA A 381 1.17 8.74 -18.23
C ALA A 381 1.26 8.95 -16.71
N THR A 382 0.89 7.94 -15.89
CA THR A 382 1.06 8.05 -14.43
C THR A 382 2.52 8.08 -14.00
N LEU A 383 3.42 7.45 -14.74
CA LEU A 383 4.86 7.56 -14.49
C LEU A 383 5.36 8.99 -14.73
N ALA A 384 4.82 9.69 -15.76
CA ALA A 384 5.13 11.10 -15.98
C ALA A 384 4.59 11.99 -14.84
N LEU A 385 3.40 11.72 -14.29
CA LEU A 385 2.86 12.43 -13.14
C LEU A 385 3.76 12.32 -11.89
N ARG A 386 4.50 11.23 -11.75
CA ARG A 386 5.46 11.04 -10.63
C ARG A 386 6.65 12.01 -10.70
N LEU A 387 6.88 12.71 -11.83
CA LEU A 387 7.90 13.75 -11.95
C LEU A 387 7.44 15.08 -11.34
N ALA A 388 6.14 15.31 -11.18
CA ALA A 388 5.63 16.51 -10.53
C ALA A 388 5.59 16.32 -8.98
N PRO A 389 6.22 17.21 -8.19
CA PRO A 389 6.44 17.02 -6.76
C PRO A 389 5.17 16.70 -5.95
N ALA A 390 4.07 17.41 -6.16
CA ALA A 390 2.81 17.19 -5.45
C ALA A 390 1.87 16.18 -6.14
N ALA A 391 2.17 15.71 -7.36
CA ALA A 391 1.35 14.76 -8.11
C ALA A 391 1.88 13.31 -8.05
N TRP A 392 3.06 13.09 -7.46
CA TRP A 392 3.70 11.77 -7.46
C TRP A 392 2.85 10.71 -6.75
N GLU A 393 2.20 11.08 -5.64
CA GLU A 393 1.35 10.17 -4.89
C GLU A 393 0.09 9.80 -5.69
N THR A 394 -0.55 10.77 -6.32
CA THR A 394 -1.70 10.54 -7.21
C THR A 394 -1.32 9.63 -8.38
N GLY A 395 -0.16 9.88 -9.02
CA GLY A 395 0.37 9.02 -10.08
C GLY A 395 0.69 7.60 -9.58
N ASN A 396 1.20 7.49 -8.37
CA ASN A 396 1.51 6.20 -7.73
C ASN A 396 0.24 5.37 -7.51
N ARG A 397 -0.79 5.96 -6.91
CA ARG A 397 -2.08 5.30 -6.64
C ARG A 397 -2.83 4.96 -7.94
N ALA A 398 -2.91 5.89 -8.90
CA ALA A 398 -3.54 5.65 -10.19
C ALA A 398 -2.86 4.51 -10.97
N GLY A 399 -1.53 4.42 -10.90
CA GLY A 399 -0.75 3.37 -11.54
C GLY A 399 -1.16 1.97 -11.11
N GLU A 400 -1.58 1.77 -9.87
CA GLU A 400 -2.01 0.48 -9.35
C GLU A 400 -3.26 -0.07 -10.04
N PHE A 401 -4.25 0.78 -10.26
CA PHE A 401 -5.48 0.42 -11.00
C PHE A 401 -5.20 0.18 -12.48
N LEU A 402 -4.38 1.02 -13.09
CA LEU A 402 -4.08 0.96 -14.53
C LEU A 402 -3.18 -0.22 -14.88
N PHE A 403 -2.37 -0.70 -13.94
CA PHE A 403 -1.50 -1.87 -14.13
C PHE A 403 -2.29 -3.16 -14.38
N VAL A 404 -3.56 -3.24 -13.99
CA VAL A 404 -4.45 -4.36 -14.32
C VAL A 404 -4.54 -4.53 -15.84
N GLY A 405 -4.76 -3.43 -16.56
CA GLY A 405 -4.79 -3.43 -18.02
C GLY A 405 -3.43 -3.72 -18.64
N LEU A 406 -2.36 -3.15 -18.10
CA LEU A 406 -1.00 -3.39 -18.57
C LEU A 406 -0.60 -4.86 -18.42
N ALA A 407 -0.90 -5.48 -17.28
CA ALA A 407 -0.63 -6.89 -17.03
C ALA A 407 -1.35 -7.81 -18.02
N PHE A 408 -2.61 -7.51 -18.32
CA PHE A 408 -3.37 -8.22 -19.36
C PHE A 408 -2.70 -8.09 -20.73
N VAL A 409 -2.36 -6.88 -21.15
CA VAL A 409 -1.71 -6.60 -22.44
C VAL A 409 -0.36 -7.30 -22.54
N LEU A 410 0.49 -7.20 -21.50
CA LEU A 410 1.81 -7.82 -21.49
C LEU A 410 1.75 -9.36 -21.50
N SER A 411 0.70 -9.97 -20.95
CA SER A 411 0.51 -11.43 -21.05
C SER A 411 0.41 -11.88 -22.51
N TYR A 412 -0.21 -11.10 -23.37
CA TYR A 412 -0.27 -11.34 -24.81
C TYR A 412 1.07 -11.09 -25.52
N ALA A 413 1.86 -10.11 -25.06
CA ALA A 413 3.23 -9.92 -25.56
C ALA A 413 4.12 -11.14 -25.26
N VAL A 414 4.05 -11.68 -24.04
CA VAL A 414 4.75 -12.91 -23.64
C VAL A 414 4.37 -14.08 -24.55
N LEU A 415 3.06 -14.28 -24.78
CA LEU A 415 2.59 -15.36 -25.66
C LEU A 415 2.98 -15.13 -27.13
N ALA A 416 3.03 -13.90 -27.60
CA ALA A 416 3.50 -13.58 -28.94
C ALA A 416 5.01 -13.90 -29.11
N ALA A 417 5.82 -13.51 -28.12
CA ALA A 417 7.24 -13.84 -28.09
C ALA A 417 7.47 -15.36 -28.10
N MET A 418 6.71 -16.12 -27.32
CA MET A 418 6.80 -17.57 -27.28
C MET A 418 6.45 -18.24 -28.63
N ARG A 419 5.48 -17.69 -29.36
CA ARG A 419 5.17 -18.17 -30.72
C ARG A 419 6.25 -17.80 -31.73
N ARG A 420 6.79 -16.58 -31.63
CA ARG A 420 7.84 -16.08 -32.53
C ARG A 420 9.14 -16.90 -32.42
N TRP A 421 9.50 -17.29 -31.21
CA TRP A 421 10.74 -18.02 -30.91
C TRP A 421 10.48 -19.47 -30.49
N SER A 422 9.54 -20.12 -31.17
CA SER A 422 9.11 -21.49 -30.89
C SER A 422 10.20 -22.54 -31.14
N SER A 423 11.23 -22.25 -31.96
CA SER A 423 12.39 -23.10 -32.22
C SER A 423 13.29 -23.32 -30.99
N ARG A 424 13.29 -22.41 -30.01
CA ARG A 424 14.10 -22.48 -28.77
C ARG A 424 13.25 -22.32 -27.51
N PRO A 425 12.30 -23.22 -27.24
CA PRO A 425 11.26 -22.98 -26.24
C PRO A 425 11.81 -22.84 -24.81
N ARG A 426 12.85 -23.57 -24.43
CA ARG A 426 13.45 -23.46 -23.08
C ARG A 426 14.16 -22.12 -22.88
N LEU A 427 14.95 -21.68 -23.88
CA LEU A 427 15.64 -20.39 -23.83
C LEU A 427 14.64 -19.23 -23.80
N THR A 428 13.62 -19.28 -24.66
CA THR A 428 12.57 -18.24 -24.69
C THR A 428 11.85 -18.12 -23.34
N ARG A 429 11.52 -19.25 -22.72
CA ARG A 429 10.91 -19.27 -21.39
C ARG A 429 11.84 -18.69 -20.33
N ALA A 430 13.12 -19.04 -20.35
CA ALA A 430 14.12 -18.49 -19.42
C ALA A 430 14.27 -16.98 -19.58
N LEU A 431 14.39 -16.46 -20.81
CA LEU A 431 14.50 -15.03 -21.09
C LEU A 431 13.24 -14.25 -20.68
N LEU A 432 12.05 -14.78 -20.95
CA LEU A 432 10.80 -14.15 -20.53
C LEU A 432 10.64 -14.16 -19.00
N THR A 433 11.06 -15.25 -18.33
CA THR A 433 11.09 -15.30 -16.87
C THR A 433 12.05 -14.26 -16.30
N ALA A 434 13.25 -14.14 -16.88
CA ALA A 434 14.21 -13.11 -16.47
C ALA A 434 13.65 -11.69 -16.67
N ALA A 435 12.98 -11.41 -17.79
CA ALA A 435 12.35 -10.13 -18.07
C ALA A 435 11.23 -9.79 -17.07
N ILE A 436 10.35 -10.75 -16.75
CA ILE A 436 9.29 -10.54 -15.74
C ILE A 436 9.89 -10.37 -14.34
N SER A 437 10.93 -11.15 -14.00
CA SER A 437 11.62 -11.02 -12.71
C SER A 437 12.33 -9.65 -12.58
N LEU A 438 12.94 -9.16 -13.67
CA LEU A 438 13.53 -7.84 -13.73
C LEU A 438 12.47 -6.75 -13.51
N ALA A 439 11.29 -6.88 -14.14
CA ALA A 439 10.17 -5.98 -13.94
C ALA A 439 9.71 -6.00 -12.46
N LEU A 440 9.56 -7.17 -11.85
CA LEU A 440 9.18 -7.30 -10.44
C LEU A 440 10.17 -6.58 -9.50
N ILE A 441 11.47 -6.82 -9.66
CA ILE A 441 12.50 -6.20 -8.80
C ILE A 441 12.57 -4.69 -9.03
N GLY A 442 12.60 -4.25 -10.30
CA GLY A 442 12.76 -2.84 -10.64
C GLY A 442 11.56 -2.00 -10.25
N ASP A 443 10.36 -2.53 -10.44
CA ASP A 443 9.13 -1.85 -10.03
C ASP A 443 9.00 -1.81 -8.50
N ALA A 444 9.37 -2.88 -7.79
CA ALA A 444 9.45 -2.88 -6.33
C ALA A 444 10.45 -1.83 -5.80
N ILE A 445 11.61 -1.68 -6.44
CA ILE A 445 12.59 -0.62 -6.11
C ILE A 445 12.01 0.77 -6.37
N SER A 446 11.22 0.94 -7.42
CA SER A 446 10.57 2.22 -7.77
C SER A 446 9.44 2.60 -6.81
N GLY A 447 8.74 1.63 -6.25
CA GLY A 447 7.57 1.83 -5.40
C GLY A 447 7.87 1.84 -3.91
N TRP A 448 8.89 1.13 -3.48
CA TRP A 448 9.26 1.02 -2.07
C TRP A 448 10.62 1.68 -1.82
N PRO A 449 10.69 2.67 -0.93
CA PRO A 449 11.96 3.34 -0.63
C PRO A 449 13.06 2.33 -0.31
N TRP A 450 14.21 2.49 -0.94
CA TRP A 450 15.34 1.58 -0.80
C TRP A 450 15.73 1.32 0.65
N ASP A 451 15.74 2.37 1.45
CA ASP A 451 16.10 2.35 2.86
C ASP A 451 15.05 1.69 3.77
N ALA A 452 13.84 1.47 3.26
CA ALA A 452 12.74 0.85 3.99
C ALA A 452 12.48 -0.61 3.58
N GLN A 453 13.16 -1.15 2.56
CA GLN A 453 12.94 -2.51 2.07
C GLN A 453 13.38 -3.59 3.07
N LEU A 454 14.46 -3.35 3.81
CA LEU A 454 14.90 -4.18 4.93
C LEU A 454 14.79 -3.40 6.24
N ALA A 455 14.57 -4.10 7.33
CA ALA A 455 14.72 -3.55 8.66
C ALA A 455 16.17 -3.10 8.89
N ARG A 456 16.37 -2.14 9.81
CA ARG A 456 17.70 -1.65 10.19
C ARG A 456 17.78 -1.43 11.68
N PRO A 457 18.97 -1.51 12.30
CA PRO A 457 19.17 -1.16 13.69
C PRO A 457 19.15 0.37 13.83
N LEU A 458 17.98 0.97 13.74
CA LEU A 458 17.84 2.41 13.86
C LEU A 458 17.72 2.84 15.32
N LYS A 459 18.33 3.99 15.62
CA LYS A 459 18.29 4.62 16.95
C LYS A 459 16.93 5.26 17.26
N VAL A 460 16.01 5.26 16.31
CA VAL A 460 14.66 5.84 16.43
C VAL A 460 13.62 4.91 15.90
N SER A 461 12.45 4.86 16.53
CA SER A 461 11.28 4.29 15.93
C SER A 461 10.62 5.34 15.04
N ALA A 462 10.50 5.01 13.77
CA ALA A 462 9.93 5.91 12.79
C ALA A 462 9.15 5.11 11.75
N SER A 463 8.23 5.76 11.09
CA SER A 463 7.49 5.18 9.99
C SER A 463 8.44 4.51 8.99
N GLY A 464 8.17 3.25 8.69
CA GLY A 464 8.97 2.48 7.75
C GLY A 464 10.32 1.98 8.26
N LYS A 465 10.63 2.18 9.53
CA LYS A 465 11.92 1.81 10.14
C LYS A 465 11.74 0.74 11.21
N THR A 466 12.82 0.44 11.93
CA THR A 466 12.78 -0.54 13.03
C THR A 466 12.22 0.11 14.30
N ILE A 467 11.29 -0.57 14.95
CA ILE A 467 10.85 -0.21 16.30
C ILE A 467 11.95 -0.59 17.28
N VAL A 468 12.29 0.35 18.17
CA VAL A 468 13.29 0.16 19.23
C VAL A 468 12.67 0.25 20.61
N SER A 469 13.32 -0.37 21.60
CA SER A 469 12.75 -0.55 22.95
C SER A 469 12.39 0.73 23.71
N PRO A 470 13.15 1.85 23.68
CA PRO A 470 12.81 3.00 24.51
C PRO A 470 11.41 3.58 24.25
N PRO A 471 10.98 3.91 23.02
CA PRO A 471 9.62 4.40 22.79
C PRO A 471 8.54 3.32 22.96
N LEU A 472 8.87 2.06 22.72
CA LEU A 472 7.92 0.97 22.98
C LEU A 472 7.63 0.87 24.49
N ALA A 473 8.66 0.96 25.36
CA ALA A 473 8.48 0.96 26.79
C ALA A 473 7.67 2.16 27.32
N VAL A 474 7.81 3.35 26.68
CA VAL A 474 6.93 4.50 26.96
C VAL A 474 5.48 4.19 26.63
N ALA A 475 5.22 3.57 25.47
CA ALA A 475 3.89 3.22 25.03
C ALA A 475 3.24 2.17 25.94
N GLU A 476 3.98 1.14 26.32
CA GLU A 476 3.55 0.09 27.27
C GLU A 476 3.24 0.68 28.64
N TRP A 477 4.15 1.51 29.20
CA TRP A 477 3.90 2.23 30.43
C TRP A 477 2.62 3.09 30.32
N ALA A 478 2.49 3.89 29.27
CA ALA A 478 1.32 4.74 29.10
C ALA A 478 0.02 3.92 29.00
N ALA A 479 0.05 2.73 28.39
CA ALA A 479 -1.10 1.84 28.31
C ALA A 479 -1.59 1.41 29.69
N HIS A 480 -0.67 1.09 30.62
CA HIS A 480 -0.97 0.54 31.94
C HIS A 480 -1.22 1.63 32.99
N ASP A 481 -0.37 2.68 33.02
CA ASP A 481 -0.32 3.61 34.14
C ASP A 481 -1.09 4.92 33.90
N ILE A 482 -1.43 5.22 32.63
CA ILE A 482 -2.16 6.44 32.29
C ILE A 482 -3.60 6.10 31.88
N ALA A 483 -4.56 6.42 32.74
CA ALA A 483 -5.97 6.18 32.44
C ALA A 483 -6.52 7.14 31.37
N ARG A 484 -6.24 8.45 31.48
CA ARG A 484 -6.75 9.50 30.59
C ARG A 484 -5.71 10.61 30.41
N GLY A 485 -5.74 11.25 29.24
CA GLY A 485 -4.90 12.40 28.93
C GLY A 485 -4.41 12.35 27.48
N ARG A 486 -4.19 13.53 26.91
CA ARG A 486 -3.66 13.65 25.54
C ARG A 486 -2.19 13.98 25.59
N PHE A 487 -1.45 13.31 24.74
CA PHE A 487 0.00 13.46 24.62
C PHE A 487 0.37 14.39 23.46
N ALA A 488 1.41 15.19 23.66
CA ALA A 488 2.20 15.79 22.60
C ALA A 488 3.49 14.97 22.46
N ALA A 489 3.79 14.45 21.28
CA ALA A 489 4.96 13.63 21.04
C ALA A 489 5.53 13.86 19.64
N PRO A 490 6.85 13.65 19.43
CA PRO A 490 7.42 13.51 18.10
C PRO A 490 6.69 12.43 17.31
N THR A 491 6.60 12.58 15.99
CA THR A 491 5.82 11.67 15.11
C THR A 491 6.21 10.19 15.32
N ALA A 492 7.48 9.90 15.50
CA ALA A 492 7.97 8.55 15.72
C ALA A 492 7.43 7.91 17.01
N ASP A 493 7.37 8.68 18.09
CA ASP A 493 6.88 8.22 19.39
C ASP A 493 5.34 8.22 19.44
N ALA A 494 4.71 9.20 18.80
CA ALA A 494 3.27 9.33 18.70
C ALA A 494 2.60 8.08 18.09
N ASN A 495 3.21 7.52 17.07
CA ASN A 495 2.71 6.30 16.42
C ASN A 495 2.66 5.11 17.38
N LEU A 496 3.64 4.96 18.27
CA LEU A 496 3.64 3.88 19.27
C LEU A 496 2.73 4.17 20.46
N LEU A 497 2.56 5.43 20.83
CA LEU A 497 1.56 5.83 21.83
C LEU A 497 0.13 5.56 21.36
N LEU A 498 -0.15 5.65 20.05
CA LEU A 498 -1.43 5.20 19.50
C LEU A 498 -1.61 3.68 19.63
N VAL A 499 -0.61 2.92 19.20
CA VAL A 499 -0.64 1.45 19.21
C VAL A 499 0.78 0.96 19.49
N PRO A 500 1.09 0.29 20.53
CA PRO A 500 0.28 -0.38 21.56
C PRO A 500 -0.16 0.49 22.75
N GLY A 501 0.23 1.76 22.81
CA GLY A 501 -0.09 2.63 23.95
C GLY A 501 -1.58 2.92 24.14
N ASN A 502 -2.39 2.81 23.10
CA ASN A 502 -3.84 3.12 23.06
C ASN A 502 -4.17 4.50 23.65
N LYS A 503 -3.41 5.53 23.29
CA LYS A 503 -3.54 6.89 23.80
C LYS A 503 -3.87 7.90 22.70
N ALA A 504 -4.66 8.91 23.03
CA ALA A 504 -4.88 10.07 22.17
C ALA A 504 -3.58 10.89 22.10
N VAL A 505 -3.05 11.09 20.90
CA VAL A 505 -1.79 11.78 20.67
C VAL A 505 -1.97 12.86 19.62
N LEU A 506 -1.28 13.98 19.79
CA LEU A 506 -0.98 14.94 18.74
C LEU A 506 0.48 14.82 18.35
N ALA A 507 0.73 14.67 17.07
CA ALA A 507 2.05 14.45 16.52
C ALA A 507 2.56 15.67 15.74
N GLY A 508 3.83 15.66 15.41
CA GLY A 508 4.57 16.69 14.72
C GLY A 508 3.97 17.32 13.46
N PRO A 509 3.07 16.69 12.65
CA PRO A 509 2.48 17.40 11.50
C PRO A 509 1.50 18.52 11.86
N TYR A 510 1.17 18.66 13.13
CA TYR A 510 0.45 19.86 13.61
C TYR A 510 1.48 20.93 13.94
N PRO A 511 1.54 22.07 13.22
CA PRO A 511 2.53 23.11 13.43
C PRO A 511 2.63 23.56 14.90
N ASP A 512 1.49 23.69 15.55
CA ASP A 512 1.41 24.06 16.96
C ASP A 512 2.14 23.08 17.91
N VAL A 513 2.20 21.80 17.56
CA VAL A 513 2.87 20.77 18.38
C VAL A 513 4.38 20.76 18.12
N GLU A 514 4.80 20.99 16.88
CA GLU A 514 6.23 21.19 16.56
C GLU A 514 6.80 22.35 17.33
N ASP A 515 6.11 23.49 17.38
CA ASP A 515 6.50 24.66 18.14
C ASP A 515 6.68 24.36 19.64
N ILE A 516 5.76 23.55 20.23
CA ILE A 516 5.89 23.12 21.62
C ILE A 516 7.13 22.23 21.83
N LEU A 517 7.45 21.37 20.88
CA LEU A 517 8.51 20.38 21.01
C LEU A 517 9.90 20.90 20.60
N GLU A 518 9.99 21.73 19.53
CA GLU A 518 11.25 22.16 18.93
C GLU A 518 11.77 23.51 19.43
N ASP A 519 10.93 24.38 19.96
CA ASP A 519 11.39 25.66 20.49
C ASP A 519 12.31 25.49 21.70
N PRO A 520 13.33 26.34 21.84
CA PRO A 520 14.27 26.26 22.96
C PRO A 520 13.65 26.47 24.35
N GLN A 521 12.54 27.19 24.40
CA GLN A 521 11.82 27.52 25.64
C GLN A 521 10.32 27.31 25.44
N LEU A 522 9.63 26.96 26.50
CA LEU A 522 8.18 26.97 26.53
C LEU A 522 7.71 28.35 26.97
N GLY A 523 7.39 29.21 26.02
CA GLY A 523 6.95 30.60 26.25
C GLY A 523 5.44 30.73 26.52
N ASP A 524 5.04 31.90 26.97
CA ASP A 524 3.62 32.20 27.31
C ASP A 524 2.69 32.05 26.10
N TRP A 525 3.19 32.28 24.89
CA TRP A 525 2.40 32.12 23.66
C TRP A 525 2.05 30.65 23.34
N GLN A 526 2.79 29.68 23.85
CA GLN A 526 2.55 28.24 23.66
C GLN A 526 1.55 27.68 24.68
N LEU A 527 1.33 28.36 25.82
CA LEU A 527 0.36 27.92 26.83
C LEU A 527 -1.10 27.84 26.30
N PRO A 528 -1.59 28.80 25.49
CA PRO A 528 -2.89 28.67 24.85
C PRO A 528 -2.99 27.46 23.92
N LEU A 529 -1.89 27.04 23.26
CA LEU A 529 -1.88 25.87 22.39
C LEU A 529 -2.07 24.59 23.21
N LEU A 530 -1.39 24.47 24.38
CA LEU A 530 -1.58 23.34 25.28
C LEU A 530 -3.05 23.23 25.71
N ARG A 531 -3.68 24.35 26.10
CA ARG A 531 -5.09 24.38 26.50
C ARG A 531 -6.04 24.10 25.34
N ARG A 532 -5.81 24.70 24.18
CA ARG A 532 -6.62 24.50 22.96
C ARG A 532 -6.68 23.05 22.54
N HIS A 533 -5.54 22.38 22.60
CA HIS A 533 -5.41 20.97 22.20
C HIS A 533 -5.66 19.99 23.36
N LYS A 534 -5.94 20.50 24.57
CA LYS A 534 -6.14 19.71 25.81
C LYS A 534 -4.96 18.74 26.05
N LEU A 535 -3.74 19.23 25.84
CA LEU A 535 -2.51 18.48 26.04
C LEU A 535 -2.18 18.44 27.54
N ARG A 536 -2.04 17.23 28.06
CA ARG A 536 -1.62 17.01 29.45
C ARG A 536 -0.19 16.51 29.53
N TYR A 537 0.17 15.56 28.66
CA TYR A 537 1.47 14.93 28.68
C TYR A 537 2.34 15.38 27.52
N VAL A 538 3.65 15.56 27.77
CA VAL A 538 4.62 15.86 26.74
C VAL A 538 5.73 14.82 26.77
N VAL A 539 6.03 14.24 25.62
CA VAL A 539 7.14 13.30 25.44
C VAL A 539 8.36 14.07 24.97
N SER A 540 9.40 14.06 25.78
CA SER A 540 10.71 14.60 25.45
C SER A 540 11.67 13.47 25.11
N ASP A 541 11.99 13.31 23.82
CA ASP A 541 12.97 12.36 23.33
C ASP A 541 14.32 13.05 23.08
N ARG A 542 15.36 12.57 23.75
CA ARG A 542 16.72 13.13 23.66
C ARG A 542 17.55 12.57 22.51
N ARG A 543 17.09 11.51 21.86
CA ARG A 543 17.84 10.85 20.78
C ARG A 543 18.10 11.75 19.57
N PRO A 544 17.17 12.64 19.13
CA PRO A 544 17.46 13.61 18.07
C PRO A 544 18.57 14.60 18.39
N ALA A 545 18.86 14.84 19.67
CA ALA A 545 19.97 15.68 20.11
C ALA A 545 21.32 14.92 20.11
N SER A 546 21.31 13.60 20.18
CA SER A 546 22.51 12.77 20.27
C SER A 546 23.09 12.33 18.92
N SER A 547 22.33 12.38 17.84
CA SER A 547 22.74 11.85 16.53
C SER A 547 22.28 12.72 15.39
N ASP A 548 23.14 12.90 14.37
CA ASP A 548 22.80 13.64 13.16
C ASP A 548 21.76 12.91 12.31
N GLY A 549 20.98 13.64 11.54
CA GLY A 549 20.04 13.12 10.57
C GLY A 549 18.76 12.50 11.15
N LEU A 550 18.56 12.53 12.47
CA LEU A 550 17.37 11.99 13.11
C LEU A 550 16.20 12.98 13.17
N ARG A 551 16.46 14.29 13.16
CA ARG A 551 15.45 15.33 13.35
C ARG A 551 14.29 15.20 12.36
N GLY A 552 14.53 15.01 11.08
CA GLY A 552 13.52 14.85 10.06
C GLY A 552 12.64 13.59 10.17
N TYR A 553 12.99 12.62 11.03
CA TYR A 553 12.15 11.47 11.36
C TYR A 553 11.22 11.71 12.53
N TYR A 554 11.61 12.62 13.42
CA TYR A 554 10.84 12.96 14.62
C TYR A 554 9.81 14.03 14.33
N PHE A 555 10.17 14.96 13.47
CA PHE A 555 9.34 16.11 13.12
C PHE A 555 9.12 16.10 11.62
N SER A 556 7.88 16.13 11.19
CA SER A 556 7.51 16.00 9.78
C SER A 556 7.68 17.32 9.00
N THR A 557 8.54 18.21 9.45
CA THR A 557 8.86 19.44 8.74
C THR A 557 9.53 19.11 7.40
N ASN A 558 8.82 19.19 6.33
CA ASN A 558 9.22 19.33 4.91
C ASN A 558 10.64 18.88 4.51
N GLY A 559 11.20 17.85 5.12
CA GLY A 559 12.45 17.22 4.76
C GLY A 559 13.72 18.04 4.96
N SER A 560 13.64 19.26 5.51
CA SER A 560 14.77 20.19 5.61
C SER A 560 15.43 20.26 6.99
N ALA A 561 14.96 19.52 7.98
CA ALA A 561 15.57 19.52 9.31
C ALA A 561 16.86 18.70 9.31
N GLU A 562 17.93 19.27 8.74
CA GLU A 562 19.29 18.75 8.86
C GLU A 562 19.88 19.09 10.24
N GLY A 563 20.73 18.20 10.76
CA GLY A 563 21.46 18.42 12.01
C GLY A 563 20.81 17.80 13.25
N ARG A 564 21.39 18.13 14.41
CA ARG A 564 20.92 17.69 15.72
C ARG A 564 19.96 18.70 16.32
N LEU A 565 19.01 18.19 17.08
CA LEU A 565 18.21 19.06 17.94
C LEU A 565 19.09 19.61 19.07
N PRO A 566 19.09 20.91 19.38
CA PRO A 566 19.86 21.43 20.50
C PRO A 566 19.45 20.75 21.81
N TRP A 567 20.43 20.38 22.62
CA TRP A 567 20.19 19.65 23.88
C TRP A 567 19.23 20.39 24.83
N GLY A 568 19.33 21.72 24.87
CA GLY A 568 18.44 22.56 25.68
C GLY A 568 16.96 22.44 25.33
N VAL A 569 16.64 22.11 24.08
CA VAL A 569 15.27 21.92 23.60
C VAL A 569 14.62 20.71 24.26
N THR A 570 15.34 19.60 24.35
CA THR A 570 14.82 18.38 24.99
C THR A 570 14.80 18.47 26.50
N ALA A 571 15.68 19.28 27.11
CA ALA A 571 15.76 19.47 28.55
C ALA A 571 14.86 20.58 29.08
N LYS A 572 14.22 21.38 28.24
CA LYS A 572 13.43 22.55 28.67
C LYS A 572 12.30 22.21 29.64
N PHE A 573 11.65 21.05 29.45
CA PHE A 573 10.53 20.65 30.30
C PHE A 573 10.91 20.38 31.75
N GLU A 574 12.20 20.10 32.04
CA GLU A 574 12.71 19.98 33.41
C GLU A 574 12.70 21.32 34.18
N ARG A 575 12.67 22.44 33.44
CA ARG A 575 12.69 23.81 33.99
C ARG A 575 11.32 24.47 34.00
N VAL A 576 10.29 23.77 33.50
CA VAL A 576 8.93 24.31 33.41
C VAL A 576 8.27 24.24 34.78
N PRO A 577 7.90 25.37 35.40
CA PRO A 577 7.18 25.36 36.68
C PRO A 577 5.87 24.57 36.57
N GLY A 578 5.62 23.69 37.54
CA GLY A 578 4.42 22.84 37.55
C GLY A 578 4.46 21.63 36.63
N ALA A 579 5.51 21.41 35.85
CA ALA A 579 5.69 20.17 35.11
C ALA A 579 6.26 19.08 36.03
N ALA A 580 5.57 17.94 36.11
CA ALA A 580 6.03 16.78 36.86
C ALA A 580 6.59 15.72 35.91
N ARG A 581 7.78 15.20 36.21
CA ARG A 581 8.33 14.06 35.49
C ARG A 581 7.63 12.78 35.98
N VAL A 582 6.79 12.18 35.14
CA VAL A 582 5.98 10.99 35.49
C VAL A 582 6.59 9.68 34.98
N TYR A 583 7.48 9.73 33.98
CA TYR A 583 8.19 8.57 33.47
C TYR A 583 9.56 8.96 32.90
N SER A 584 10.54 8.07 33.00
CA SER A 584 11.81 8.18 32.28
C SER A 584 12.46 6.81 32.12
N ASN A 585 12.99 6.54 30.94
CA ASN A 585 13.82 5.35 30.66
C ASN A 585 15.23 5.72 30.15
N GLY A 586 15.69 6.92 30.51
CA GLY A 586 16.96 7.48 30.09
C GLY A 586 16.83 8.37 28.84
N PRO A 587 16.71 7.81 27.64
CA PRO A 587 16.60 8.63 26.43
C PRO A 587 15.26 9.34 26.28
N ILE A 588 14.18 8.86 26.86
CA ILE A 588 12.83 9.45 26.75
C ILE A 588 12.30 9.76 28.15
N THR A 589 11.74 10.96 28.28
CA THR A 589 11.10 11.42 29.53
C THR A 589 9.70 11.91 29.20
N VAL A 590 8.71 11.57 30.03
CA VAL A 590 7.34 12.08 29.93
C VAL A 590 7.07 13.02 31.09
N PHE A 591 6.56 14.20 30.75
CA PHE A 591 6.17 15.24 31.70
C PHE A 591 4.64 15.38 31.73
N ASP A 592 4.06 15.43 32.92
CA ASP A 592 2.68 15.83 33.18
C ASP A 592 2.64 17.34 33.39
N LEU A 593 1.81 18.04 32.63
CA LEU A 593 1.66 19.50 32.65
C LEU A 593 0.38 19.95 33.39
N GLU A 594 -0.35 19.02 34.04
CA GLU A 594 -1.66 19.35 34.68
C GLU A 594 -1.51 20.36 35.83
N GLY A 595 -0.36 20.42 36.50
CA GLY A 595 -0.09 21.36 37.56
C GLY A 595 0.19 22.81 37.09
N ARG A 596 0.03 23.12 35.81
CA ARG A 596 0.17 24.48 35.29
C ARG A 596 -1.17 25.23 35.33
N PRO A 597 -1.19 26.47 35.83
CA PRO A 597 -2.38 27.29 35.83
C PRO A 597 -2.87 27.66 34.43
#